data_cf0539fa69aa710d9ec6cf9eb775e2a9
#
_entry.id   cf0539fa69aa710d9ec6cf9eb775e2a9
#
_cell.length_a   1.000
_cell.length_b   1.000
_cell.length_c   1.000
_cell.angle_alpha   90.00
_cell.angle_beta   90.00
_cell.angle_gamma   90.00
#
_symmetry.space_group_name_H-M   'P 1'
#
loop_
_entity.id
_entity.type
_entity.pdbx_description
1 polymer ?
#
loop_
_entity_poly.entity_id
_entity_poly.type
_entity_poly.pdbx_seq_one_letter_code
_entity_poly.pdbx_strand_id
1 'polypeptide(L)'
;ALASALKIFFHLPRPYWVNPRVRALASHPSFAFPSGHSLGAVAFWGLLVAGRRRVFALLAILLVASVGVSRIFLGAHFPSDVIAGFGSGIILLIGFLALEGSVSRRVADLSPSRQILLAFAGSIVLALASFAALAAVGDWQVPATWAEAAIQQSGRSIDPLSLKDAMTAAGFFFGFAAGGVVGRWRMGVCAVGGWADRMFCFIPGLAVAWVIWFVMGLAIPAEPGLLVYPLQYLRAAVVAAWVSCGAPAVFAHV
;
A
#
# COMPACT_ATOMS: atom_id res chain seq x y z
N ALA A 1 0.79 -5.23 -0.45
CA ALA A 1 0.98 -6.70 -0.39
C ALA A 1 0.91 -7.33 -1.78
N LEU A 2 -0.25 -7.31 -2.50
CA LEU A 2 -0.35 -7.97 -3.82
C LEU A 2 0.72 -7.46 -4.81
N ALA A 3 0.89 -6.15 -4.94
CA ALA A 3 1.93 -5.59 -5.80
C ALA A 3 3.34 -6.05 -5.39
N SER A 4 3.61 -6.19 -4.09
CA SER A 4 4.90 -6.69 -3.59
C SER A 4 5.10 -8.16 -3.93
N ALA A 5 4.07 -8.99 -3.76
CA ALA A 5 4.13 -10.41 -4.14
C ALA A 5 4.38 -10.58 -5.65
N LEU A 6 3.65 -9.85 -6.49
CA LEU A 6 3.85 -9.87 -7.94
C LEU A 6 5.25 -9.39 -8.34
N LYS A 7 5.77 -8.33 -7.70
CA LYS A 7 7.13 -7.84 -7.97
C LYS A 7 8.18 -8.90 -7.69
N ILE A 8 8.09 -9.58 -6.55
CA ILE A 8 9.01 -10.64 -6.17
C ILE A 8 8.86 -11.82 -7.13
N PHE A 9 7.64 -12.22 -7.47
CA PHE A 9 7.37 -13.36 -8.36
C PHE A 9 7.96 -13.16 -9.76
N PHE A 10 7.76 -11.97 -10.37
CA PHE A 10 8.28 -11.68 -11.71
C PHE A 10 9.74 -11.24 -11.72
N HIS A 11 10.26 -10.71 -10.62
CA HIS A 11 11.63 -10.24 -10.37
C HIS A 11 12.28 -9.49 -11.56
N LEU A 12 11.51 -8.63 -12.25
CA LEU A 12 11.97 -7.86 -13.39
C LEU A 12 12.69 -6.55 -12.96
N PRO A 13 13.81 -6.19 -13.61
CA PRO A 13 14.62 -5.04 -13.24
C PRO A 13 13.94 -3.72 -13.60
N ARG A 14 14.43 -2.63 -13.00
CA ARG A 14 14.07 -1.28 -13.39
C ARG A 14 14.88 -0.78 -14.58
N PRO A 15 14.36 0.20 -15.36
CA PRO A 15 15.08 0.74 -16.51
C PRO A 15 16.52 1.16 -16.19
N TYR A 16 16.72 1.89 -15.10
CA TYR A 16 18.05 2.39 -14.69
C TYR A 16 18.96 1.32 -14.06
N TRP A 17 18.48 0.10 -13.79
CA TRP A 17 19.34 -1.01 -13.38
C TRP A 17 20.02 -1.70 -14.56
N VAL A 18 19.44 -1.57 -15.76
CA VAL A 18 19.89 -2.32 -16.95
C VAL A 18 20.33 -1.42 -18.10
N ASN A 19 20.04 -0.13 -18.06
CA ASN A 19 20.41 0.81 -19.10
C ASN A 19 21.05 2.09 -18.48
N PRO A 20 22.37 2.29 -18.66
CA PRO A 20 23.09 3.43 -18.09
C PRO A 20 22.68 4.79 -18.69
N ARG A 21 21.96 4.78 -19.83
CA ARG A 21 21.41 6.01 -20.44
C ARG A 21 20.14 6.51 -19.74
N VAL A 22 19.51 5.67 -18.90
CA VAL A 22 18.30 6.04 -18.18
C VAL A 22 18.69 6.62 -16.83
N ARG A 23 18.50 7.92 -16.67
CA ARG A 23 18.72 8.61 -15.40
C ARG A 23 17.61 8.25 -14.40
N ALA A 24 17.98 7.84 -13.20
CA ALA A 24 17.04 7.59 -12.11
C ALA A 24 16.62 8.90 -11.43
N LEU A 25 15.56 9.56 -11.93
CA LEU A 25 15.00 10.73 -11.26
C LEU A 25 14.20 10.35 -10.00
N ALA A 26 13.73 9.09 -9.94
CA ALA A 26 13.15 8.49 -8.73
C ALA A 26 13.68 7.06 -8.58
N SER A 27 14.27 6.76 -7.43
CA SER A 27 14.80 5.43 -7.13
C SER A 27 13.92 4.67 -6.14
N HIS A 28 13.84 3.36 -6.35
CA HIS A 28 13.13 2.44 -5.46
C HIS A 28 13.94 1.16 -5.30
N PRO A 29 13.99 0.56 -4.10
CA PRO A 29 14.77 -0.65 -3.85
C PRO A 29 14.13 -1.92 -4.42
N SER A 30 12.81 -1.92 -4.73
CA SER A 30 12.05 -3.07 -5.19
C SER A 30 12.05 -3.23 -6.70
N PHE A 31 11.73 -4.43 -7.21
CA PHE A 31 11.54 -4.72 -8.64
C PHE A 31 10.53 -3.78 -9.33
N ALA A 32 10.60 -3.74 -10.66
CA ALA A 32 9.78 -2.84 -11.47
C ALA A 32 8.35 -3.34 -11.68
N PHE A 33 8.18 -4.58 -12.09
CA PHE A 33 6.93 -5.12 -12.61
C PHE A 33 6.07 -5.83 -11.55
N PRO A 34 4.77 -5.56 -11.49
CA PRO A 34 4.07 -4.44 -12.10
C PRO A 34 4.27 -3.12 -11.34
N SER A 35 3.93 -1.98 -11.96
CA SER A 35 3.99 -0.68 -11.30
C SER A 35 2.95 -0.55 -10.18
N GLY A 36 3.42 -0.50 -8.93
CA GLY A 36 2.55 -0.34 -7.75
C GLY A 36 1.83 1.01 -7.71
N HIS A 37 2.45 2.09 -8.22
CA HIS A 37 1.82 3.40 -8.32
C HIS A 37 0.67 3.40 -9.34
N SER A 38 0.87 2.76 -10.48
CA SER A 38 -0.17 2.63 -11.52
C SER A 38 -1.34 1.79 -11.04
N LEU A 39 -1.07 0.65 -10.39
CA LEU A 39 -2.08 -0.20 -9.77
C LEU A 39 -2.87 0.56 -8.70
N GLY A 40 -2.17 1.24 -7.78
CA GLY A 40 -2.78 2.00 -6.70
C GLY A 40 -3.60 3.19 -7.21
N ALA A 41 -3.13 3.87 -8.25
CA ALA A 41 -3.87 4.98 -8.86
C ALA A 41 -5.21 4.52 -9.44
N VAL A 42 -5.23 3.40 -10.20
CA VAL A 42 -6.48 2.83 -10.73
C VAL A 42 -7.42 2.42 -9.60
N ALA A 43 -6.93 1.67 -8.60
CA ALA A 43 -7.75 1.19 -7.51
C ALA A 43 -8.34 2.35 -6.69
N PHE A 44 -7.53 3.34 -6.34
CA PHE A 44 -7.95 4.49 -5.52
C PHE A 44 -8.90 5.41 -6.28
N TRP A 45 -8.48 5.93 -7.44
CA TRP A 45 -9.30 6.88 -8.20
C TRP A 45 -10.54 6.21 -8.78
N GLY A 46 -10.44 4.95 -9.22
CA GLY A 46 -11.56 4.17 -9.70
C GLY A 46 -12.62 3.96 -8.62
N LEU A 47 -12.21 3.60 -7.39
CA LEU A 47 -13.13 3.46 -6.27
C LEU A 47 -13.79 4.79 -5.89
N LEU A 48 -13.00 5.88 -5.87
CA LEU A 48 -13.50 7.22 -5.48
C LEU A 48 -14.60 7.73 -6.44
N VAL A 49 -14.52 7.37 -7.72
CA VAL A 49 -15.49 7.81 -8.74
C VAL A 49 -16.56 6.78 -9.05
N ALA A 50 -16.50 5.59 -8.47
CA ALA A 50 -17.52 4.56 -8.65
C ALA A 50 -18.92 5.09 -8.29
N GLY A 51 -19.86 4.95 -9.21
CA GLY A 51 -21.23 5.48 -9.05
C GLY A 51 -21.36 7.01 -9.15
N ARG A 52 -20.29 7.74 -9.51
CA ARG A 52 -20.31 9.20 -9.68
C ARG A 52 -20.62 9.61 -11.14
N ARG A 53 -20.78 10.94 -11.36
CA ARG A 53 -21.02 11.48 -12.72
C ARG A 53 -19.82 11.22 -13.62
N ARG A 54 -20.07 11.06 -14.93
CA ARG A 54 -19.05 10.76 -15.95
C ARG A 54 -17.86 11.73 -15.96
N VAL A 55 -18.08 13.00 -15.63
CA VAL A 55 -17.00 14.00 -15.53
C VAL A 55 -15.94 13.61 -14.50
N PHE A 56 -16.33 13.05 -13.36
CA PHE A 56 -15.38 12.57 -12.35
C PHE A 56 -14.59 11.35 -12.84
N ALA A 57 -15.24 10.47 -13.61
CA ALA A 57 -14.55 9.34 -14.23
C ALA A 57 -13.49 9.82 -15.25
N LEU A 58 -13.79 10.82 -16.07
CA LEU A 58 -12.81 11.42 -16.98
C LEU A 58 -11.63 12.04 -16.24
N LEU A 59 -11.88 12.79 -15.16
CA LEU A 59 -10.82 13.36 -14.32
C LEU A 59 -9.96 12.25 -13.69
N ALA A 60 -10.58 11.17 -13.19
CA ALA A 60 -9.84 10.03 -12.65
C ALA A 60 -8.95 9.36 -13.70
N ILE A 61 -9.44 9.17 -14.92
CA ILE A 61 -8.66 8.62 -16.04
C ILE A 61 -7.44 9.51 -16.34
N LEU A 62 -7.63 10.83 -16.41
CA LEU A 62 -6.52 11.76 -16.64
C LEU A 62 -5.48 11.70 -15.53
N LEU A 63 -5.90 11.63 -14.26
CA LEU A 63 -5.00 11.48 -13.11
C LEU A 63 -4.25 10.15 -13.15
N VAL A 64 -4.92 9.05 -13.42
CA VAL A 64 -4.31 7.72 -13.56
C VAL A 64 -3.29 7.71 -14.70
N ALA A 65 -3.64 8.26 -15.86
CA ALA A 65 -2.73 8.38 -17.00
C ALA A 65 -1.49 9.23 -16.63
N SER A 66 -1.70 10.37 -15.96
CA SER A 66 -0.62 11.24 -15.50
C SER A 66 0.33 10.53 -14.54
N VAL A 67 -0.20 9.72 -13.61
CA VAL A 67 0.63 8.87 -12.74
C VAL A 67 1.46 7.90 -13.58
N GLY A 68 0.86 7.20 -14.54
CA GLY A 68 1.58 6.25 -15.40
C GLY A 68 2.71 6.91 -16.19
N VAL A 69 2.40 8.02 -16.87
CA VAL A 69 3.40 8.81 -17.62
C VAL A 69 4.52 9.28 -16.71
N SER A 70 4.19 9.77 -15.51
CA SER A 70 5.21 10.21 -14.55
C SER A 70 6.18 9.10 -14.17
N ARG A 71 5.73 7.83 -14.05
CA ARG A 71 6.62 6.69 -13.71
C ARG A 71 7.62 6.39 -14.81
N ILE A 72 7.20 6.52 -16.07
CA ILE A 72 8.08 6.36 -17.23
C ILE A 72 9.07 7.52 -17.30
N PHE A 73 8.57 8.76 -17.20
CA PHE A 73 9.40 9.97 -17.23
C PHE A 73 10.49 9.98 -16.14
N LEU A 74 10.16 9.52 -14.94
CA LEU A 74 11.10 9.43 -13.82
C LEU A 74 12.13 8.29 -13.97
N GLY A 75 12.12 7.53 -15.06
CA GLY A 75 13.01 6.39 -15.28
C GLY A 75 12.77 5.21 -14.34
N ALA A 76 11.67 5.23 -13.57
CA ALA A 76 11.39 4.25 -12.54
C ALA A 76 10.77 2.95 -13.08
N HIS A 77 10.06 3.01 -14.21
CA HIS A 77 9.32 1.89 -14.78
C HIS A 77 9.35 1.89 -16.30
N PHE A 78 9.35 0.69 -16.90
CA PHE A 78 9.07 0.52 -18.32
C PHE A 78 7.59 0.75 -18.61
N PRO A 79 7.20 1.10 -19.86
CA PRO A 79 5.79 1.18 -20.27
C PRO A 79 5.00 -0.09 -19.97
N SER A 80 5.60 -1.28 -20.13
CA SER A 80 5.02 -2.57 -19.80
C SER A 80 4.63 -2.69 -18.33
N ASP A 81 5.46 -2.17 -17.41
CA ASP A 81 5.18 -2.20 -15.97
C ASP A 81 3.96 -1.36 -15.62
N VAL A 82 3.83 -0.22 -16.30
CA VAL A 82 2.70 0.72 -16.12
C VAL A 82 1.41 0.10 -16.63
N ILE A 83 1.43 -0.49 -17.84
CA ILE A 83 0.26 -1.17 -18.44
C ILE A 83 -0.18 -2.35 -17.57
N ALA A 84 0.76 -3.19 -17.12
CA ALA A 84 0.46 -4.29 -16.20
C ALA A 84 -0.08 -3.80 -14.86
N GLY A 85 0.44 -2.67 -14.35
CA GLY A 85 -0.06 -2.00 -13.17
C GLY A 85 -1.51 -1.54 -13.35
N PHE A 86 -1.85 -0.91 -14.46
CA PHE A 86 -3.23 -0.52 -14.78
C PHE A 86 -4.15 -1.74 -14.88
N GLY A 87 -3.75 -2.78 -15.61
CA GLY A 87 -4.52 -4.02 -15.73
C GLY A 87 -4.79 -4.67 -14.39
N SER A 88 -3.76 -4.81 -13.56
CA SER A 88 -3.88 -5.36 -12.20
C SER A 88 -4.80 -4.49 -11.31
N GLY A 89 -4.71 -3.16 -11.43
CA GLY A 89 -5.57 -2.23 -10.71
C GLY A 89 -7.04 -2.35 -11.13
N ILE A 90 -7.31 -2.51 -12.43
CA ILE A 90 -8.67 -2.73 -12.98
C ILE A 90 -9.25 -4.05 -12.45
N ILE A 91 -8.49 -5.14 -12.49
CA ILE A 91 -8.94 -6.45 -11.98
C ILE A 91 -9.30 -6.35 -10.50
N LEU A 92 -8.45 -5.70 -9.69
CA LEU A 92 -8.72 -5.48 -8.26
C LEU A 92 -9.97 -4.62 -8.03
N LEU A 93 -10.14 -3.53 -8.79
CA LEU A 93 -11.29 -2.64 -8.68
C LEU A 93 -12.59 -3.36 -9.03
N ILE A 94 -12.62 -4.08 -10.15
CA ILE A 94 -13.80 -4.85 -10.57
C ILE A 94 -14.12 -5.93 -9.52
N GLY A 95 -13.11 -6.68 -9.07
CA GLY A 95 -13.28 -7.71 -8.04
C GLY A 95 -13.83 -7.12 -6.74
N PHE A 96 -13.30 -5.98 -6.30
CA PHE A 96 -13.79 -5.28 -5.12
C PHE A 96 -15.26 -4.86 -5.28
N LEU A 97 -15.60 -4.15 -6.37
CA LEU A 97 -16.96 -3.66 -6.60
C LEU A 97 -17.99 -4.79 -6.76
N ALA A 98 -17.58 -5.93 -7.34
CA ALA A 98 -18.44 -7.09 -7.49
C ALA A 98 -18.70 -7.81 -6.16
N LEU A 99 -17.73 -7.82 -5.24
CA LEU A 99 -17.80 -8.60 -4.00
C LEU A 99 -18.20 -7.76 -2.78
N GLU A 100 -17.94 -6.45 -2.81
CA GLU A 100 -18.10 -5.54 -1.66
C GLU A 100 -19.46 -5.65 -1.01
N GLY A 101 -20.55 -5.58 -1.79
CA GLY A 101 -21.91 -5.63 -1.25
C GLY A 101 -22.28 -6.97 -0.59
N SER A 102 -21.74 -8.09 -1.11
CA SER A 102 -22.00 -9.43 -0.53
C SER A 102 -21.13 -9.72 0.68
N VAL A 103 -19.87 -9.30 0.61
CA VAL A 103 -18.91 -9.49 1.70
C VAL A 103 -19.25 -8.59 2.88
N SER A 104 -19.54 -7.32 2.65
CA SER A 104 -19.83 -6.37 3.73
C SER A 104 -21.08 -6.77 4.52
N ARG A 105 -22.16 -7.27 3.86
CA ARG A 105 -23.33 -7.80 4.56
C ARG A 105 -22.97 -8.97 5.46
N ARG A 106 -22.27 -9.99 4.93
CA ARG A 106 -21.89 -11.17 5.73
C ARG A 106 -20.96 -10.82 6.90
N VAL A 107 -20.04 -9.88 6.69
CA VAL A 107 -19.12 -9.43 7.73
C VAL A 107 -19.87 -8.61 8.79
N ALA A 108 -20.85 -7.79 8.40
CA ALA A 108 -21.63 -6.99 9.33
C ALA A 108 -22.45 -7.85 10.32
N ASP A 109 -22.87 -9.04 9.90
CA ASP A 109 -23.60 -10.00 10.76
C ASP A 109 -22.71 -10.70 11.80
N LEU A 110 -21.38 -10.57 11.69
CA LEU A 110 -20.44 -11.15 12.64
C LEU A 110 -20.25 -10.27 13.88
N SER A 111 -19.96 -10.90 15.03
CA SER A 111 -19.55 -10.17 16.22
C SER A 111 -18.24 -9.37 15.96
N PRO A 112 -18.01 -8.24 16.66
CA PRO A 112 -16.81 -7.43 16.48
C PRO A 112 -15.50 -8.22 16.59
N SER A 113 -15.42 -9.17 17.53
CA SER A 113 -14.26 -10.04 17.68
C SER A 113 -14.01 -10.92 16.46
N ARG A 114 -15.09 -11.48 15.85
CA ARG A 114 -14.97 -12.28 14.63
C ARG A 114 -14.58 -11.43 13.42
N GLN A 115 -15.06 -10.19 13.33
CA GLN A 115 -14.65 -9.25 12.28
C GLN A 115 -13.16 -8.93 12.38
N ILE A 116 -12.63 -8.69 13.60
CA ILE A 116 -11.20 -8.43 13.84
C ILE A 116 -10.36 -9.67 13.50
N LEU A 117 -10.82 -10.87 13.92
CA LEU A 117 -10.14 -12.12 13.59
C LEU A 117 -10.07 -12.35 12.07
N LEU A 118 -11.16 -12.07 11.35
CA LEU A 118 -11.22 -12.17 9.90
C LEU A 118 -10.25 -11.18 9.22
N ALA A 119 -10.18 -9.94 9.73
CA ALA A 119 -9.23 -8.95 9.26
C ALA A 119 -7.78 -9.39 9.49
N PHE A 120 -7.49 -9.97 10.66
CA PHE A 120 -6.18 -10.53 10.97
C PHE A 120 -5.84 -11.69 10.03
N ALA A 121 -6.75 -12.66 9.86
CA ALA A 121 -6.56 -13.77 8.94
C ALA A 121 -6.30 -13.29 7.49
N GLY A 122 -7.07 -12.30 7.01
CA GLY A 122 -6.84 -11.69 5.70
C GLY A 122 -5.47 -11.04 5.58
N SER A 123 -4.99 -10.36 6.62
CA SER A 123 -3.64 -9.76 6.63
C SER A 123 -2.53 -10.81 6.58
N ILE A 124 -2.72 -11.93 7.27
CA ILE A 124 -1.78 -13.06 7.23
C ILE A 124 -1.76 -13.70 5.83
N VAL A 125 -2.90 -13.86 5.18
CA VAL A 125 -2.95 -14.36 3.78
C VAL A 125 -2.17 -13.42 2.85
N LEU A 126 -2.30 -12.11 3.00
CA LEU A 126 -1.54 -11.13 2.22
C LEU A 126 -0.03 -11.22 2.48
N ALA A 127 0.38 -11.44 3.73
CA ALA A 127 1.78 -11.66 4.09
C ALA A 127 2.30 -12.96 3.49
N LEU A 128 1.58 -14.07 3.68
CA LEU A 128 1.95 -15.39 3.19
C LEU A 128 2.05 -15.44 1.66
N ALA A 129 1.20 -14.70 0.92
CA ALA A 129 1.33 -14.60 -0.53
C ALA A 129 2.69 -14.02 -0.96
N SER A 130 3.21 -13.04 -0.20
CA SER A 130 4.53 -12.46 -0.47
C SER A 130 5.68 -13.38 -0.04
N PHE A 131 5.52 -14.12 1.05
CA PHE A 131 6.48 -15.17 1.44
C PHE A 131 6.50 -16.31 0.43
N ALA A 132 5.34 -16.73 -0.08
CA ALA A 132 5.26 -17.77 -1.12
C ALA A 132 5.91 -17.31 -2.42
N ALA A 133 5.71 -16.04 -2.81
CA ALA A 133 6.41 -15.46 -3.96
C ALA A 133 7.93 -15.47 -3.75
N LEU A 134 8.42 -15.12 -2.56
CA LEU A 134 9.84 -15.17 -2.24
C LEU A 134 10.38 -16.61 -2.26
N ALA A 135 9.66 -17.57 -1.71
CA ALA A 135 10.03 -18.97 -1.75
C ALA A 135 10.09 -19.52 -3.19
N ALA A 136 9.20 -19.05 -4.06
CA ALA A 136 9.19 -19.45 -5.47
C ALA A 136 10.37 -18.89 -6.29
N VAL A 137 11.07 -17.85 -5.80
CA VAL A 137 12.30 -17.34 -6.43
C VAL A 137 13.45 -18.35 -6.30
N GLY A 138 13.45 -19.19 -5.25
CA GLY A 138 14.49 -20.19 -5.02
C GLY A 138 15.88 -19.58 -4.83
N ASP A 139 16.88 -20.18 -5.48
CA ASP A 139 18.28 -19.78 -5.38
C ASP A 139 18.66 -18.59 -6.30
N TRP A 140 17.68 -18.00 -6.99
CA TRP A 140 17.96 -16.87 -7.86
C TRP A 140 18.44 -15.65 -7.04
N GLN A 141 19.50 -15.04 -7.51
CA GLN A 141 20.10 -13.87 -6.87
C GLN A 141 20.06 -12.65 -7.77
N VAL A 142 19.98 -11.48 -7.13
CA VAL A 142 20.05 -10.20 -7.85
C VAL A 142 21.40 -10.09 -8.54
N PRO A 143 21.45 -9.88 -9.86
CA PRO A 143 22.71 -9.70 -10.57
C PRO A 143 23.51 -8.52 -10.00
N ALA A 144 24.80 -8.71 -9.76
CA ALA A 144 25.68 -7.66 -9.23
C ALA A 144 25.67 -6.40 -10.11
N THR A 145 25.58 -6.59 -11.44
CA THR A 145 25.48 -5.50 -12.41
C THR A 145 24.25 -4.59 -12.18
N TRP A 146 23.11 -5.13 -11.70
CA TRP A 146 21.95 -4.33 -11.38
C TRP A 146 22.15 -3.50 -10.11
N ALA A 147 22.79 -4.09 -9.10
CA ALA A 147 23.09 -3.39 -7.84
C ALA A 147 24.09 -2.25 -8.07
N GLU A 148 25.13 -2.50 -8.85
CA GLU A 148 26.13 -1.51 -9.21
C GLU A 148 25.52 -0.37 -10.04
N ALA A 149 24.75 -0.69 -11.08
CA ALA A 149 24.06 0.30 -11.90
C ALA A 149 23.06 1.15 -11.07
N ALA A 150 22.32 0.52 -10.15
CA ALA A 150 21.41 1.24 -9.27
C ALA A 150 22.15 2.25 -8.39
N ILE A 151 23.27 1.88 -7.79
CA ILE A 151 24.10 2.78 -6.99
C ILE A 151 24.67 3.92 -7.85
N GLN A 152 25.22 3.61 -9.03
CA GLN A 152 25.75 4.61 -9.95
C GLN A 152 24.71 5.63 -10.41
N GLN A 153 23.49 5.17 -10.72
CA GLN A 153 22.43 6.03 -11.27
C GLN A 153 21.62 6.76 -10.21
N SER A 154 21.52 6.25 -8.98
CA SER A 154 20.63 6.80 -7.95
C SER A 154 21.29 7.09 -6.60
N GLY A 155 22.55 6.67 -6.41
CA GLY A 155 23.24 6.76 -5.12
C GLY A 155 22.68 5.85 -4.02
N ARG A 156 21.79 4.90 -4.37
CA ARG A 156 21.09 4.04 -3.40
C ARG A 156 21.24 2.56 -3.72
N SER A 157 21.46 1.76 -2.69
CA SER A 157 21.40 0.31 -2.78
C SER A 157 19.98 -0.19 -3.04
N ILE A 158 19.88 -1.38 -3.63
CA ILE A 158 18.61 -2.07 -3.86
C ILE A 158 18.47 -3.27 -2.92
N ASP A 159 17.24 -3.57 -2.53
CA ASP A 159 16.87 -4.74 -1.75
C ASP A 159 15.52 -5.28 -2.27
N PRO A 160 15.52 -5.80 -3.53
CA PRO A 160 14.27 -6.08 -4.22
C PRO A 160 13.55 -7.33 -3.72
N LEU A 161 14.23 -8.20 -2.96
CA LEU A 161 13.65 -9.39 -2.33
C LEU A 161 13.10 -9.10 -0.93
N SER A 162 13.19 -7.87 -0.45
CA SER A 162 12.70 -7.47 0.87
C SER A 162 11.18 -7.56 0.98
N LEU A 163 10.71 -8.15 2.07
CA LEU A 163 9.29 -8.24 2.40
C LEU A 163 8.76 -7.01 3.17
N LYS A 164 9.57 -5.97 3.40
CA LYS A 164 9.19 -4.79 4.19
C LYS A 164 7.91 -4.12 3.68
N ASP A 165 7.79 -3.91 2.36
CA ASP A 165 6.61 -3.31 1.75
C ASP A 165 5.36 -4.20 1.89
N ALA A 166 5.54 -5.52 1.81
CA ALA A 166 4.47 -6.48 1.98
C ALA A 166 3.94 -6.50 3.41
N MET A 167 4.85 -6.50 4.40
CA MET A 167 4.51 -6.44 5.82
C MET A 167 3.83 -5.12 6.19
N THR A 168 4.34 -4.01 5.66
CA THR A 168 3.70 -2.70 5.82
C THR A 168 2.26 -2.72 5.29
N ALA A 169 2.04 -3.23 4.08
CA ALA A 169 0.71 -3.27 3.47
C ALA A 169 -0.25 -4.22 4.23
N ALA A 170 0.23 -5.37 4.69
CA ALA A 170 -0.56 -6.31 5.50
C ALA A 170 -0.93 -5.71 6.87
N GLY A 171 0.01 -5.01 7.52
CA GLY A 171 -0.23 -4.30 8.76
C GLY A 171 -1.23 -3.16 8.59
N PHE A 172 -1.12 -2.34 7.55
CA PHE A 172 -2.11 -1.30 7.24
C PHE A 172 -3.50 -1.89 7.03
N PHE A 173 -3.63 -2.97 6.28
CA PHE A 173 -4.91 -3.64 6.07
C PHE A 173 -5.53 -4.07 7.40
N PHE A 174 -4.78 -4.78 8.24
CA PHE A 174 -5.26 -5.23 9.55
C PHE A 174 -5.64 -4.05 10.45
N GLY A 175 -4.74 -3.11 10.64
CA GLY A 175 -4.95 -1.99 11.55
C GLY A 175 -6.13 -1.12 11.14
N PHE A 176 -6.28 -0.85 9.83
CA PHE A 176 -7.41 -0.06 9.32
C PHE A 176 -8.74 -0.79 9.50
N ALA A 177 -8.81 -2.08 9.19
CA ALA A 177 -10.02 -2.88 9.34
C ALA A 177 -10.40 -3.06 10.82
N ALA A 178 -9.45 -3.47 11.67
CA ALA A 178 -9.67 -3.67 13.10
C ALA A 178 -10.05 -2.36 13.80
N GLY A 179 -9.34 -1.26 13.51
CA GLY A 179 -9.68 0.06 14.03
C GLY A 179 -11.07 0.51 13.60
N GLY A 180 -11.43 0.30 12.33
CA GLY A 180 -12.78 0.62 11.85
C GLY A 180 -13.88 -0.19 12.54
N VAL A 181 -13.64 -1.46 12.90
CA VAL A 181 -14.57 -2.28 13.70
C VAL A 181 -14.72 -1.71 15.11
N VAL A 182 -13.60 -1.43 15.79
CA VAL A 182 -13.62 -0.86 17.16
C VAL A 182 -14.27 0.51 17.18
N GLY A 183 -13.96 1.35 16.18
CA GLY A 183 -14.55 2.69 16.05
C GLY A 183 -16.07 2.64 15.92
N ARG A 184 -16.60 1.82 15.02
CA ARG A 184 -18.05 1.64 14.86
C ARG A 184 -18.72 1.10 16.12
N TRP A 185 -18.09 0.14 16.79
CA TRP A 185 -18.66 -0.49 17.98
C TRP A 185 -18.70 0.44 19.20
N ARG A 186 -17.67 1.28 19.40
CA ARG A 186 -17.56 2.17 20.57
C ARG A 186 -18.20 3.54 20.37
N MET A 187 -18.13 4.09 19.16
CA MET A 187 -18.49 5.48 18.90
C MET A 187 -19.65 5.63 17.92
N GLY A 188 -20.12 4.53 17.31
CA GLY A 188 -21.04 4.62 16.17
C GLY A 188 -20.37 5.24 14.94
N VAL A 189 -21.18 5.78 14.03
CA VAL A 189 -20.68 6.52 12.87
C VAL A 189 -20.52 7.99 13.30
N CYS A 190 -19.29 8.41 13.64
CA CYS A 190 -19.02 9.81 13.91
C CYS A 190 -19.14 10.63 12.61
N ALA A 191 -20.22 11.39 12.51
CA ALA A 191 -20.32 12.46 11.53
C ALA A 191 -19.63 13.70 12.10
N VAL A 192 -18.39 13.94 11.72
CA VAL A 192 -17.73 15.21 12.02
C VAL A 192 -18.47 16.33 11.29
N GLY A 193 -18.69 17.47 11.96
CA GLY A 193 -19.47 18.61 11.50
C GLY A 193 -19.11 19.20 10.14
N GLY A 194 -18.99 20.51 10.01
CA GLY A 194 -18.71 21.20 8.77
C GLY A 194 -17.32 20.91 8.18
N TRP A 195 -17.02 21.51 7.04
CA TRP A 195 -15.72 21.37 6.38
C TRP A 195 -14.55 21.87 7.26
N ALA A 196 -14.76 22.97 7.99
CA ALA A 196 -13.74 23.53 8.88
C ALA A 196 -13.38 22.56 10.02
N ASP A 197 -14.39 21.94 10.65
CA ASP A 197 -14.22 20.95 11.72
C ASP A 197 -13.44 19.72 11.23
N ARG A 198 -13.75 19.28 10.01
CA ARG A 198 -13.04 18.16 9.37
C ARG A 198 -11.56 18.48 9.13
N MET A 199 -11.24 19.69 8.68
CA MET A 199 -9.85 20.12 8.48
C MET A 199 -9.13 20.30 9.81
N PHE A 200 -9.81 20.84 10.83
CA PHE A 200 -9.26 21.00 12.18
C PHE A 200 -8.90 19.65 12.81
N CYS A 201 -9.70 18.62 12.57
CA CYS A 201 -9.41 17.26 13.05
C CYS A 201 -8.37 16.53 12.18
N PHE A 202 -8.38 16.76 10.85
CA PHE A 202 -7.52 16.05 9.90
C PHE A 202 -6.04 16.38 10.10
N ILE A 203 -5.68 17.67 10.24
CA ILE A 203 -4.28 18.09 10.33
C ILE A 203 -3.58 17.54 11.57
N PRO A 204 -4.12 17.68 12.80
CA PRO A 204 -3.51 17.06 13.98
C PRO A 204 -3.53 15.52 13.91
N GLY A 205 -4.61 14.93 13.39
CA GLY A 205 -4.70 13.48 13.20
C GLY A 205 -3.59 12.94 12.32
N LEU A 206 -3.28 13.63 11.22
CA LEU A 206 -2.18 13.31 10.32
C LEU A 206 -0.82 13.52 10.98
N ALA A 207 -0.65 14.60 11.75
CA ALA A 207 0.59 14.88 12.48
C ALA A 207 0.90 13.75 13.50
N VAL A 208 -0.11 13.31 14.26
CA VAL A 208 0.06 12.19 15.20
C VAL A 208 0.35 10.89 14.48
N ALA A 209 -0.32 10.60 13.35
CA ALA A 209 -0.01 9.43 12.53
C ALA A 209 1.46 9.43 12.07
N TRP A 210 1.97 10.59 11.68
CA TRP A 210 3.36 10.77 11.27
C TRP A 210 4.33 10.58 12.43
N VAL A 211 4.02 11.13 13.63
CA VAL A 211 4.81 10.93 14.85
C VAL A 211 4.86 9.45 15.23
N ILE A 212 3.71 8.75 15.24
CA ILE A 212 3.67 7.31 15.51
C ILE A 212 4.54 6.57 14.50
N TRP A 213 4.41 6.88 13.21
CA TRP A 213 5.21 6.28 12.14
C TRP A 213 6.70 6.50 12.37
N PHE A 214 7.13 7.69 12.73
CA PHE A 214 8.52 8.02 12.96
C PHE A 214 9.06 7.34 14.22
N VAL A 215 8.40 7.50 15.37
CA VAL A 215 8.85 6.95 16.66
C VAL A 215 8.94 5.42 16.63
N MET A 216 7.92 4.75 16.13
CA MET A 216 7.99 3.29 15.96
C MET A 216 9.06 2.85 14.96
N GLY A 217 9.37 3.71 13.98
CA GLY A 217 10.44 3.49 13.03
C GLY A 217 11.83 3.41 13.68
N LEU A 218 12.05 4.17 14.76
CA LEU A 218 13.32 4.15 15.51
C LEU A 218 13.57 2.80 16.20
N ALA A 219 12.53 2.04 16.51
CA ALA A 219 12.64 0.72 17.11
C ALA A 219 12.93 -0.40 16.09
N ILE A 220 12.88 -0.11 14.79
CA ILE A 220 13.14 -1.12 13.74
C ILE A 220 14.65 -1.20 13.49
N PRO A 221 15.27 -2.37 13.66
CA PRO A 221 16.70 -2.53 13.41
C PRO A 221 17.05 -2.17 11.96
N ALA A 222 18.18 -1.50 11.78
CA ALA A 222 18.71 -1.18 10.45
C ALA A 222 19.18 -2.45 9.72
N GLU A 223 19.77 -3.37 10.48
CA GLU A 223 20.28 -4.64 9.95
C GLU A 223 19.15 -5.62 9.66
N PRO A 224 19.28 -6.41 8.57
CA PRO A 224 18.32 -7.47 8.26
C PRO A 224 18.23 -8.49 9.40
N GLY A 225 17.00 -8.82 9.84
CA GLY A 225 16.78 -9.78 10.92
C GLY A 225 15.30 -10.17 11.05
N LEU A 226 15.05 -11.24 11.79
CA LEU A 226 13.70 -11.80 11.98
C LEU A 226 12.72 -10.79 12.59
N LEU A 227 13.21 -9.84 13.41
CA LEU A 227 12.37 -8.85 14.08
C LEU A 227 11.93 -7.70 13.17
N VAL A 228 12.61 -7.45 12.05
CA VAL A 228 12.31 -6.34 11.15
C VAL A 228 10.89 -6.45 10.59
N TYR A 229 10.48 -7.63 10.15
CA TYR A 229 9.19 -7.84 9.52
C TYR A 229 7.99 -7.69 10.47
N PRO A 230 7.96 -8.33 11.66
CA PRO A 230 6.87 -8.12 12.60
C PRO A 230 6.80 -6.69 13.15
N LEU A 231 7.95 -6.02 13.36
CA LEU A 231 7.96 -4.61 13.78
C LEU A 231 7.43 -3.69 12.68
N GLN A 232 7.77 -3.95 11.43
CA GLN A 232 7.24 -3.21 10.28
C GLN A 232 5.72 -3.39 10.13
N TYR A 233 5.24 -4.63 10.31
CA TYR A 233 3.80 -4.93 10.34
C TYR A 233 3.10 -4.19 11.47
N LEU A 234 3.62 -4.28 12.69
CA LEU A 234 3.04 -3.65 13.88
C LEU A 234 2.99 -2.12 13.73
N ARG A 235 4.08 -1.50 13.27
CA ARG A 235 4.16 -0.07 12.98
C ARG A 235 3.03 0.38 12.05
N ALA A 236 2.85 -0.33 10.96
CA ALA A 236 1.82 -0.03 9.98
C ALA A 236 0.41 -0.25 10.55
N ALA A 237 0.20 -1.32 11.33
CA ALA A 237 -1.08 -1.63 11.96
C ALA A 237 -1.49 -0.56 12.99
N VAL A 238 -0.56 -0.09 13.82
CA VAL A 238 -0.84 0.96 14.82
C VAL A 238 -1.20 2.27 14.15
N VAL A 239 -0.46 2.70 13.12
CA VAL A 239 -0.78 3.92 12.37
C VAL A 239 -2.14 3.82 11.69
N ALA A 240 -2.45 2.68 11.07
CA ALA A 240 -3.74 2.48 10.42
C ALA A 240 -4.91 2.43 11.41
N ALA A 241 -4.73 1.81 12.57
CA ALA A 241 -5.71 1.81 13.66
C ALA A 241 -5.92 3.22 14.24
N TRP A 242 -4.85 4.02 14.37
CA TRP A 242 -4.97 5.43 14.73
C TRP A 242 -5.86 6.18 13.73
N VAL A 243 -5.61 6.04 12.45
CA VAL A 243 -6.38 6.75 11.41
C VAL A 243 -7.86 6.34 11.39
N SER A 244 -8.15 5.04 11.59
CA SER A 244 -9.52 4.51 11.46
C SER A 244 -10.33 4.52 12.78
N CYS A 245 -9.68 4.64 13.93
CA CYS A 245 -10.32 4.64 15.25
C CYS A 245 -9.80 5.74 16.17
N GLY A 246 -8.47 5.84 16.37
CA GLY A 246 -7.87 6.73 17.36
C GLY A 246 -8.17 8.21 17.09
N ALA A 247 -7.89 8.69 15.88
CA ALA A 247 -8.15 10.07 15.51
C ALA A 247 -9.64 10.42 15.58
N PRO A 248 -10.58 9.62 14.98
CA PRO A 248 -12.01 9.85 15.18
C PRO A 248 -12.45 9.86 16.65
N ALA A 249 -11.87 9.01 17.50
CA ALA A 249 -12.22 8.95 18.94
C ALA A 249 -11.81 10.23 19.69
N VAL A 250 -10.61 10.74 19.40
CA VAL A 250 -10.08 11.95 20.05
C VAL A 250 -10.86 13.19 19.60
N PHE A 251 -11.24 13.27 18.35
CA PHE A 251 -11.91 14.44 17.76
C PHE A 251 -13.42 14.31 17.69
N ALA A 252 -14.04 13.26 18.24
CA ALA A 252 -15.50 13.07 18.22
C ALA A 252 -16.25 14.12 19.07
N HIS A 253 -15.57 14.85 19.95
CA HIS A 253 -16.12 15.82 20.89
C HIS A 253 -15.76 17.28 20.57
N VAL A 254 -15.14 17.52 19.43
CA VAL A 254 -14.80 18.85 18.88
C VAL A 254 -15.75 19.20 17.75
#